data_f913510ad08d5a6000df223a84e04a69
#
_entry.id   f913510ad08d5a6000df223a84e04a69
#
_cell.length_a   1.000
_cell.length_b   1.000
_cell.length_c   1.000
_cell.angle_alpha   90.00
_cell.angle_beta   90.00
_cell.angle_gamma   90.00
#
_symmetry.space_group_name_H-M   'P 1'
#
loop_
_entity.id
_entity.type
_entity.pdbx_description
1 polymer ?
#
loop_
_entity_poly.entity_id
_entity_poly.type
_entity_poly.pdbx_seq_one_letter_code
_entity_poly.pdbx_strand_id
1 'polypeptide(L)'
;AVTGILRIIMNIVRTIPDLLLGAIFVAVVGIGPVAGVLALTVFTFGVVVKLFYEAIETIDPGPIEALTAVGANKLQIIHFAVMPQIITYFISYVLYAFEINVRASTVLGYIGAGGIGLYLQQTLQVFDYAKTGMIILVIIVVVVIIDYISTKSREALMK
;
A
#
# COMPACT_ATOMS: atom_id res chain seq x y z
N ALA A 1 21.80 -3.31 15.69
CA ALA A 1 22.50 -3.05 14.42
C ALA A 1 21.67 -3.50 13.21
N VAL A 2 21.18 -4.74 13.14
CA VAL A 2 20.43 -5.29 12.00
C VAL A 2 19.12 -4.52 11.75
N THR A 3 18.36 -4.22 12.79
CA THR A 3 17.12 -3.44 12.70
C THR A 3 17.33 -2.03 12.14
N GLY A 4 18.43 -1.38 12.48
CA GLY A 4 18.75 -0.03 11.95
C GLY A 4 19.05 -0.06 10.45
N ILE A 5 19.81 -1.04 9.98
CA ILE A 5 20.13 -1.19 8.55
C ILE A 5 18.87 -1.48 7.74
N LEU A 6 18.03 -2.40 8.21
CA LEU A 6 16.74 -2.71 7.57
C LEU A 6 15.84 -1.47 7.47
N ARG A 7 15.75 -0.66 8.53
CA ARG A 7 14.99 0.60 8.52
C ARG A 7 15.51 1.59 7.47
N ILE A 8 16.83 1.73 7.34
CA ILE A 8 17.44 2.60 6.35
C ILE A 8 17.09 2.11 4.93
N ILE A 9 17.27 0.81 4.64
CA ILE A 9 16.96 0.23 3.34
C ILE A 9 15.47 0.45 3.00
N MET A 10 14.56 0.16 3.92
CA MET A 10 13.13 0.32 3.71
C MET A 10 12.74 1.80 3.53
N ASN A 11 13.39 2.71 4.24
CA ASN A 11 13.16 4.14 4.04
C ASN A 11 13.62 4.60 2.65
N ILE A 12 14.77 4.10 2.17
CA ILE A 12 15.27 4.41 0.82
C ILE A 12 14.28 3.89 -0.24
N VAL A 13 13.85 2.63 -0.15
CA VAL A 13 12.90 2.04 -1.09
C VAL A 13 11.60 2.84 -1.16
N ARG A 14 11.09 3.30 -0.02
CA ARG A 14 9.86 4.09 0.06
C ARG A 14 10.00 5.51 -0.49
N THR A 15 11.19 6.09 -0.50
CA THR A 15 11.40 7.44 -1.06
C THR A 15 11.38 7.46 -2.58
N ILE A 16 11.49 6.30 -3.23
CA ILE A 16 11.39 6.21 -4.68
C ILE A 16 9.89 6.33 -5.05
N PRO A 17 9.50 7.31 -5.87
CA PRO A 17 8.12 7.44 -6.35
C PRO A 17 7.68 6.18 -7.13
N ASP A 18 6.42 5.81 -6.98
CA ASP A 18 5.80 4.67 -7.68
C ASP A 18 5.95 4.75 -9.21
N LEU A 19 5.81 5.95 -9.78
CA LEU A 19 6.06 6.22 -11.21
C LEU A 19 7.49 5.89 -11.62
N LEU A 20 8.48 6.25 -10.81
CA LEU A 20 9.88 5.97 -11.12
C LEU A 20 10.17 4.47 -11.04
N LEU A 21 9.62 3.78 -10.03
CA LEU A 21 9.68 2.32 -9.96
C LEU A 21 9.03 1.67 -11.19
N GLY A 22 7.86 2.18 -11.60
CA GLY A 22 7.17 1.73 -12.80
C GLY A 22 8.05 1.88 -14.04
N ALA A 23 8.67 3.03 -14.24
CA ALA A 23 9.57 3.27 -15.38
C ALA A 23 10.80 2.34 -15.37
N ILE A 24 11.40 2.11 -14.18
CA ILE A 24 12.53 1.18 -14.03
C ILE A 24 12.10 -0.24 -14.42
N PHE A 25 10.96 -0.73 -13.91
CA PHE A 25 10.49 -2.07 -14.24
C PHE A 25 10.07 -2.20 -15.70
N VAL A 26 9.46 -1.18 -16.29
CA VAL A 26 9.20 -1.16 -17.75
C VAL A 26 10.50 -1.28 -18.55
N ALA A 27 11.58 -0.63 -18.13
CA ALA A 27 12.87 -0.74 -18.78
C ALA A 27 13.51 -2.14 -18.65
N VAL A 28 13.25 -2.85 -17.55
CA VAL A 28 13.84 -4.19 -17.26
C VAL A 28 13.04 -5.32 -17.87
N VAL A 29 11.71 -5.33 -17.66
CA VAL A 29 10.84 -6.45 -18.07
C VAL A 29 10.00 -6.15 -19.32
N GLY A 30 10.09 -4.94 -19.84
CA GLY A 30 9.30 -4.48 -20.98
C GLY A 30 7.96 -3.84 -20.57
N ILE A 31 7.29 -3.27 -21.58
CA ILE A 31 5.97 -2.65 -21.43
C ILE A 31 4.93 -3.75 -21.15
N GLY A 32 4.14 -3.60 -20.11
CA GLY A 32 3.05 -4.51 -19.79
C GLY A 32 2.67 -4.57 -18.31
N PRO A 33 1.62 -5.34 -17.97
CA PRO A 33 1.10 -5.43 -16.60
C PRO A 33 2.11 -5.96 -15.58
N VAL A 34 3.08 -6.77 -16.01
CA VAL A 34 4.11 -7.34 -15.11
C VAL A 34 4.96 -6.24 -14.50
N ALA A 35 5.36 -5.24 -15.29
CA ALA A 35 6.12 -4.09 -14.80
C ALA A 35 5.33 -3.32 -13.72
N GLY A 36 4.03 -3.09 -13.95
CA GLY A 36 3.15 -2.42 -12.99
C GLY A 36 3.00 -3.19 -11.68
N VAL A 37 2.77 -4.50 -11.78
CA VAL A 37 2.65 -5.36 -10.59
C VAL A 37 3.94 -5.36 -9.77
N LEU A 38 5.12 -5.47 -10.40
CA LEU A 38 6.40 -5.43 -9.70
C LEU A 38 6.63 -4.07 -9.02
N ALA A 39 6.35 -2.97 -9.71
CA ALA A 39 6.48 -1.63 -9.16
C ALA A 39 5.58 -1.43 -7.93
N LEU A 40 4.30 -1.77 -8.04
CA LEU A 40 3.35 -1.68 -6.93
C LEU A 40 3.71 -2.60 -5.76
N THR A 41 4.21 -3.79 -6.05
CA THR A 41 4.63 -4.73 -5.00
C THR A 41 5.78 -4.14 -4.17
N VAL A 42 6.82 -3.64 -4.83
CA VAL A 42 7.99 -3.04 -4.13
C VAL A 42 7.58 -1.79 -3.36
N PHE A 43 6.81 -0.91 -3.99
CA PHE A 43 6.32 0.32 -3.36
C PHE A 43 5.45 0.01 -2.13
N THR A 44 4.42 -0.83 -2.30
CA THR A 44 3.49 -1.19 -1.24
C THR A 44 4.18 -1.91 -0.09
N PHE A 45 5.12 -2.81 -0.39
CA PHE A 45 5.91 -3.48 0.64
C PHE A 45 6.66 -2.47 1.51
N GLY A 46 7.31 -1.47 0.90
CA GLY A 46 8.00 -0.41 1.62
C GLY A 46 7.07 0.41 2.53
N VAL A 47 5.89 0.77 2.03
CA VAL A 47 4.89 1.54 2.79
C VAL A 47 4.33 0.72 3.95
N VAL A 48 3.89 -0.51 3.70
CA VAL A 48 3.26 -1.38 4.70
C VAL A 48 4.23 -1.74 5.81
N VAL A 49 5.47 -2.12 5.48
CA VAL A 49 6.50 -2.44 6.50
C VAL A 49 6.75 -1.25 7.41
N LYS A 50 6.80 -0.04 6.86
CA LYS A 50 6.99 1.15 7.70
C LYS A 50 5.81 1.38 8.64
N LEU A 51 4.58 1.35 8.13
CA LEU A 51 3.37 1.54 8.94
C LEU A 51 3.29 0.49 10.06
N PHE A 52 3.73 -0.74 9.76
CA PHE A 52 3.76 -1.83 10.73
C PHE A 52 4.72 -1.58 11.88
N TYR A 53 5.98 -1.25 11.58
CA TYR A 53 6.90 -1.03 12.67
C TYR A 53 6.55 0.20 13.50
N GLU A 54 5.99 1.26 12.90
CA GLU A 54 5.47 2.43 13.62
C GLU A 54 4.30 2.05 14.54
N ALA A 55 3.38 1.20 14.07
CA ALA A 55 2.30 0.69 14.91
C ALA A 55 2.82 -0.13 16.11
N ILE A 56 3.83 -0.98 15.89
CA ILE A 56 4.43 -1.77 16.98
C ILE A 56 5.10 -0.87 18.02
N GLU A 57 5.71 0.25 17.59
CA GLU A 57 6.35 1.20 18.52
C GLU A 57 5.34 2.01 19.36
N THR A 58 4.08 2.08 18.95
CA THR A 58 3.03 2.87 19.61
C THR A 58 2.04 2.04 20.45
N ILE A 59 2.22 0.71 20.54
CA ILE A 59 1.36 -0.13 21.38
C ILE A 59 1.49 0.19 22.86
N ASP A 60 0.40 -0.01 23.60
CA ASP A 60 0.39 0.14 25.06
C ASP A 60 1.30 -0.89 25.72
N PRO A 61 2.30 -0.47 26.51
CA PRO A 61 3.18 -1.39 27.25
C PRO A 61 2.50 -2.07 28.43
N GLY A 62 1.38 -1.55 28.96
CA GLY A 62 0.71 -2.08 30.15
C GLY A 62 0.39 -3.57 30.10
N PRO A 63 -0.27 -4.07 29.04
CA PRO A 63 -0.53 -5.51 28.89
C PRO A 63 0.76 -6.35 28.79
N ILE A 64 1.83 -5.80 28.22
CA ILE A 64 3.14 -6.47 28.11
C ILE A 64 3.77 -6.60 29.50
N GLU A 65 3.77 -5.53 30.29
CA GLU A 65 4.30 -5.50 31.66
C GLU A 65 3.51 -6.43 32.57
N ALA A 66 2.18 -6.41 32.48
CA ALA A 66 1.31 -7.31 33.27
C ALA A 66 1.61 -8.78 33.01
N LEU A 67 1.72 -9.19 31.75
CA LEU A 67 2.06 -10.57 31.39
C LEU A 67 3.49 -10.95 31.78
N THR A 68 4.41 -10.02 31.72
CA THR A 68 5.80 -10.23 32.17
C THR A 68 5.86 -10.44 33.68
N ALA A 69 5.10 -9.68 34.45
CA ALA A 69 5.02 -9.80 35.92
C ALA A 69 4.49 -11.19 36.39
N VAL A 70 3.59 -11.80 35.63
CA VAL A 70 3.09 -13.15 35.92
C VAL A 70 3.94 -14.27 35.33
N GLY A 71 5.10 -13.93 34.73
CA GLY A 71 6.06 -14.91 34.21
C GLY A 71 5.74 -15.50 32.85
N ALA A 72 4.93 -14.80 32.04
CA ALA A 72 4.61 -15.25 30.69
C ALA A 72 5.86 -15.29 29.80
N ASN A 73 5.93 -16.29 28.93
CA ASN A 73 7.01 -16.39 27.96
C ASN A 73 6.81 -15.42 26.77
N LYS A 74 7.84 -15.20 25.97
CA LYS A 74 7.81 -14.24 24.84
C LYS A 74 6.69 -14.52 23.84
N LEU A 75 6.38 -15.78 23.55
CA LEU A 75 5.31 -16.14 22.62
C LEU A 75 3.94 -15.81 23.19
N GLN A 76 3.75 -16.03 24.49
CA GLN A 76 2.51 -15.66 25.18
C GLN A 76 2.32 -14.15 25.20
N ILE A 77 3.37 -13.38 25.48
CA ILE A 77 3.32 -11.90 25.43
C ILE A 77 2.94 -11.43 24.03
N ILE A 78 3.58 -11.97 22.99
CA ILE A 78 3.25 -11.63 21.60
C ILE A 78 1.78 -11.94 21.30
N HIS A 79 1.32 -13.13 21.65
CA HIS A 79 -0.03 -13.59 21.30
C HIS A 79 -1.13 -12.85 22.07
N PHE A 80 -0.95 -12.61 23.36
CA PHE A 80 -2.01 -12.07 24.23
C PHE A 80 -1.91 -10.55 24.47
N ALA A 81 -0.72 -9.95 24.38
CA ALA A 81 -0.55 -8.51 24.59
C ALA A 81 -0.34 -7.73 23.28
N VAL A 82 0.51 -8.24 22.38
CA VAL A 82 0.91 -7.49 21.18
C VAL A 82 -0.08 -7.70 20.03
N MET A 83 -0.40 -8.96 19.70
CA MET A 83 -1.26 -9.28 18.56
C MET A 83 -2.66 -8.65 18.61
N PRO A 84 -3.38 -8.65 19.74
CA PRO A 84 -4.70 -8.01 19.81
C PRO A 84 -4.66 -6.51 19.50
N GLN A 85 -3.58 -5.84 19.89
CA GLN A 85 -3.41 -4.41 19.62
C GLN A 85 -3.07 -4.13 18.14
N ILE A 86 -2.28 -5.00 17.51
CA ILE A 86 -1.76 -4.77 16.15
C ILE A 86 -2.74 -5.21 15.06
N ILE A 87 -3.60 -6.20 15.29
CA ILE A 87 -4.44 -6.79 14.25
C ILE A 87 -5.37 -5.76 13.59
N THR A 88 -5.91 -4.82 14.36
CA THR A 88 -6.78 -3.76 13.86
C THR A 88 -5.99 -2.80 12.96
N TYR A 89 -4.77 -2.42 13.35
CA TYR A 89 -3.88 -1.62 12.53
C TYR A 89 -3.50 -2.37 11.25
N PHE A 90 -3.21 -3.66 11.35
CA PHE A 90 -2.87 -4.49 10.20
C PHE A 90 -3.96 -4.46 9.13
N ILE A 91 -5.20 -4.75 9.51
CA ILE A 91 -6.32 -4.74 8.56
C ILE A 91 -6.51 -3.33 7.96
N SER A 92 -6.39 -2.29 8.79
CA SER A 92 -6.47 -0.90 8.32
C SER A 92 -5.39 -0.56 7.30
N TYR A 93 -4.16 -1.04 7.50
CA TYR A 93 -3.05 -0.79 6.56
C TYR A 93 -3.19 -1.59 5.26
N VAL A 94 -3.75 -2.80 5.31
CA VAL A 94 -4.06 -3.58 4.10
C VAL A 94 -5.11 -2.86 3.26
N LEU A 95 -6.17 -2.35 3.87
CA LEU A 95 -7.19 -1.55 3.18
C LEU A 95 -6.61 -0.26 2.60
N TYR A 96 -5.76 0.42 3.35
CA TYR A 96 -5.04 1.61 2.88
C TYR A 96 -4.12 1.29 1.69
N ALA A 97 -3.35 0.21 1.78
CA ALA A 97 -2.48 -0.24 0.71
C ALA A 97 -3.28 -0.58 -0.56
N PHE A 98 -4.43 -1.23 -0.41
CA PHE A 98 -5.32 -1.51 -1.54
C PHE A 98 -5.80 -0.21 -2.20
N GLU A 99 -6.26 0.77 -1.44
CA GLU A 99 -6.73 2.07 -1.92
C GLU A 99 -5.65 2.82 -2.71
N ILE A 100 -4.43 2.94 -2.16
CA ILE A 100 -3.33 3.62 -2.85
C ILE A 100 -2.90 2.87 -4.12
N ASN A 101 -2.93 1.54 -4.11
CA ASN A 101 -2.58 0.72 -5.28
C ASN A 101 -3.60 0.88 -6.43
N VAL A 102 -4.88 1.00 -6.14
CA VAL A 102 -5.90 1.29 -7.17
C VAL A 102 -5.62 2.62 -7.84
N ARG A 103 -5.31 3.65 -7.06
CA ARG A 103 -4.95 4.97 -7.57
C ARG A 103 -3.66 4.94 -8.39
N ALA A 104 -2.62 4.32 -7.85
CA ALA A 104 -1.31 4.21 -8.50
C ALA A 104 -1.38 3.38 -9.80
N SER A 105 -2.20 2.33 -9.86
CA SER A 105 -2.34 1.49 -11.06
C SER A 105 -2.83 2.26 -12.29
N THR A 106 -3.67 3.29 -12.09
CA THR A 106 -4.15 4.13 -13.20
C THR A 106 -3.02 4.98 -13.78
N VAL A 107 -2.17 5.52 -12.92
CA VAL A 107 -1.03 6.37 -13.32
C VAL A 107 0.09 5.53 -13.94
N LEU A 108 0.40 4.36 -13.36
CA LEU A 108 1.37 3.42 -13.93
C LEU A 108 0.94 2.90 -15.30
N GLY A 109 -0.35 2.70 -15.51
CA GLY A 109 -0.89 2.35 -16.81
C GLY A 109 -0.57 3.37 -17.89
N TYR A 110 -0.55 4.66 -17.54
CA TYR A 110 -0.19 5.74 -18.47
C TYR A 110 1.26 5.62 -18.99
N ILE A 111 2.18 5.10 -18.22
CA ILE A 111 3.57 4.87 -18.64
C ILE A 111 3.81 3.48 -19.27
N GLY A 112 2.74 2.76 -19.63
CA GLY A 112 2.83 1.47 -20.31
C GLY A 112 2.80 0.25 -19.40
N ALA A 113 2.53 0.41 -18.12
CA ALA A 113 2.38 -0.71 -17.17
C ALA A 113 1.02 -1.43 -17.26
N GLY A 114 0.23 -1.16 -18.31
CA GLY A 114 -1.04 -1.84 -18.57
C GLY A 114 -2.26 -1.23 -17.84
N GLY A 115 -3.40 -1.92 -17.89
CA GLY A 115 -4.63 -1.49 -17.24
C GLY A 115 -5.33 -0.32 -17.91
N ILE A 116 -6.26 0.33 -17.19
CA ILE A 116 -7.11 1.41 -17.72
C ILE A 116 -6.30 2.65 -18.11
N GLY A 117 -5.16 2.89 -17.47
CA GLY A 117 -4.27 4.00 -17.80
C GLY A 117 -3.64 3.88 -19.18
N LEU A 118 -3.44 2.67 -19.71
CA LEU A 118 -2.98 2.47 -21.08
C LEU A 118 -4.03 2.94 -22.10
N TYR A 119 -5.32 2.64 -21.85
CA TYR A 119 -6.41 3.14 -22.70
C TYR A 119 -6.50 4.66 -22.64
N LEU A 120 -6.30 5.26 -21.47
CA LEU A 120 -6.23 6.71 -21.31
C LEU A 120 -5.11 7.31 -22.18
N GLN A 121 -3.92 6.73 -22.14
CA GLN A 121 -2.79 7.15 -22.96
C GLN A 121 -3.11 7.05 -24.47
N GLN A 122 -3.69 5.92 -24.90
CA GLN A 122 -4.03 5.69 -26.31
C GLN A 122 -5.05 6.71 -26.83
N THR A 123 -6.11 6.99 -26.04
CA THR A 123 -7.15 7.97 -26.46
C THR A 123 -6.61 9.39 -26.49
N LEU A 124 -5.68 9.74 -25.60
CA LEU A 124 -5.00 11.05 -25.63
C LEU A 124 -4.10 11.19 -26.86
N GLN A 125 -3.38 10.14 -27.26
CA GLN A 125 -2.49 10.17 -28.42
C GLN A 125 -3.24 10.38 -29.74
N VAL A 126 -4.48 9.89 -29.84
CA VAL A 126 -5.34 10.09 -31.03
C VAL A 126 -6.30 11.27 -30.89
N PHE A 127 -6.15 12.09 -29.84
CA PHE A 127 -6.96 13.28 -29.56
C PHE A 127 -8.48 13.00 -29.45
N ASP A 128 -8.88 11.78 -29.08
CA ASP A 128 -10.28 11.42 -28.84
C ASP A 128 -10.72 11.85 -27.43
N TYR A 129 -10.99 13.16 -27.30
CA TYR A 129 -11.33 13.79 -26.02
C TYR A 129 -12.63 13.24 -25.43
N ALA A 130 -13.57 12.77 -26.25
CA ALA A 130 -14.83 12.23 -25.78
C ALA A 130 -14.60 10.91 -25.04
N LYS A 131 -13.82 9.98 -25.60
CA LYS A 131 -13.45 8.72 -24.93
C LYS A 131 -12.53 8.97 -23.74
N THR A 132 -11.57 9.88 -23.88
CA THR A 132 -10.68 10.29 -22.77
C THR A 132 -11.48 10.77 -21.57
N GLY A 133 -12.47 11.65 -21.79
CA GLY A 133 -13.34 12.14 -20.72
C GLY A 133 -14.15 11.04 -20.05
N MET A 134 -14.67 10.09 -20.84
CA MET A 134 -15.40 8.94 -20.31
C MET A 134 -14.49 8.03 -19.45
N ILE A 135 -13.26 7.75 -19.88
CA ILE A 135 -12.28 6.94 -19.12
C ILE A 135 -11.94 7.63 -17.80
N ILE A 136 -11.68 8.94 -17.80
CA ILE A 136 -11.40 9.70 -16.59
C ILE A 136 -12.59 9.65 -15.63
N LEU A 137 -13.81 9.80 -16.12
CA LEU A 137 -15.01 9.74 -15.30
C LEU A 137 -15.17 8.36 -14.65
N VAL A 138 -14.96 7.28 -15.40
CA VAL A 138 -14.98 5.91 -14.87
C VAL A 138 -13.91 5.72 -13.79
N ILE A 139 -12.69 6.20 -14.00
CA ILE A 139 -11.61 6.12 -13.00
C ILE A 139 -12.03 6.84 -11.72
N ILE A 140 -12.55 8.07 -11.82
CA ILE A 140 -13.00 8.86 -10.66
C ILE A 140 -14.08 8.10 -9.89
N VAL A 141 -15.09 7.58 -10.57
CA VAL A 141 -16.18 6.84 -9.93
C VAL A 141 -15.66 5.61 -9.19
N VAL A 142 -14.80 4.83 -9.82
CA VAL A 142 -14.21 3.61 -9.20
C VAL A 142 -13.36 3.99 -7.98
N VAL A 143 -12.50 5.00 -8.10
CA VAL A 143 -11.66 5.45 -6.98
C VAL A 143 -12.51 5.93 -5.82
N VAL A 144 -13.54 6.75 -6.06
CA VAL A 144 -14.45 7.25 -5.01
C VAL A 144 -15.20 6.11 -4.31
N ILE A 145 -15.68 5.12 -5.05
CA ILE A 145 -16.35 3.95 -4.47
C ILE A 145 -15.40 3.17 -3.56
N ILE A 146 -14.18 2.90 -4.03
CA ILE A 146 -13.18 2.14 -3.26
C ILE A 146 -12.77 2.92 -2.01
N ASP A 147 -12.51 4.22 -2.13
CA ASP A 147 -12.17 5.12 -1.03
C ASP A 147 -13.26 5.12 0.06
N TYR A 148 -14.52 5.26 -0.37
CA TYR A 148 -15.67 5.21 0.54
C TYR A 148 -15.77 3.87 1.28
N ILE A 149 -15.66 2.74 0.57
CA ILE A 149 -15.74 1.40 1.16
C ILE A 149 -14.56 1.17 2.12
N SER A 150 -13.34 1.51 1.72
CA SER A 150 -12.14 1.39 2.55
C SER A 150 -12.23 2.21 3.83
N THR A 151 -12.65 3.47 3.72
CA THR A 151 -12.80 4.37 4.88
C THR A 151 -13.84 3.85 5.85
N LYS A 152 -15.02 3.47 5.35
CA LYS A 152 -16.09 2.94 6.18
C LYS A 152 -15.71 1.62 6.87
N SER A 153 -14.96 0.78 6.18
CA SER A 153 -14.44 -0.48 6.76
C SER A 153 -13.42 -0.21 7.87
N ARG A 154 -12.52 0.77 7.67
CA ARG A 154 -11.54 1.18 8.71
C ARG A 154 -12.21 1.78 9.94
N GLU A 155 -13.21 2.64 9.76
CA GLU A 155 -13.98 3.20 10.88
C GLU A 155 -14.72 2.14 11.70
N ALA A 156 -15.22 1.09 11.04
CA ALA A 156 -15.88 -0.02 11.72
C ALA A 156 -14.91 -0.89 12.54
N LEU A 157 -13.65 -0.98 12.11
CA LEU A 157 -12.61 -1.76 12.79
C LEU A 157 -11.98 -1.04 13.99
N MET A 158 -12.03 0.30 14.01
CA MET A 158 -11.44 1.12 15.07
C MET A 158 -12.44 1.49 16.19
N LYS A 159 -13.68 1.00 16.10
CA LYS A 159 -14.70 1.09 17.15
C LYS A 159 -14.66 -0.14 18.05
#